data_d5c94e2b6ee292294bf261695c09a37c
#
_entry.id   d5c94e2b6ee292294bf261695c09a37c
#
_cell.length_a   1.000
_cell.length_b   1.000
_cell.length_c   1.000
_cell.angle_alpha   90.00
_cell.angle_beta   90.00
_cell.angle_gamma   90.00
#
_symmetry.space_group_name_H-M   'P 1'
#
loop_
_entity.id
_entity.type
_entity.pdbx_description
1 polymer ?
#
loop_
_entity_poly.entity_id
_entity_poly.type
_entity_poly.pdbx_seq_one_letter_code
_entity_poly.pdbx_strand_id
1 'polypeptide(L)'
;MEEKTLNAPAAPSNFIHDFIDADLESGAYDHVQTRFPPEPNGYLHIGHAKAIYINFYTSEKYNGICNLRMDDTNPGKEDTEYADAIAEDIKWLGYNYANLYHASDYFDYMYEKAILLIRKGLAYVDDLSADEIREYRGTLTEPGKNSPYRERSIEENLDLFDRMTKGEFADGEKVLRAKIDMASPNMNMRDPVIYRIAHMSHFRQGDKWCVYPMYDFAHPLEDACEGVTHSLCFLEFENHRPLYDWVCRECEVDKPAPRQIEFARLNLNYCVTSKRRCLYLVNNGYVDGWDDPRMVTISGMRRRGFPPAAIRDFCARIGISKAYSVVDFGLLEACVRDDLNENAPRAMAVLRPLKVIIDNYPEGQTEEIEVEVHPKKPEMGTRKVTFSRELFIEQDDFMIEPAKKYRRFYPGNEVRLKGAYYATCTSYETDDDGNVTCIHVEYDPESKGGETPDGRKVKGTIHWVNAADCIPAEVRLYDRLFNAPNPSDPAEPLENYLNPNSLEVLAGAVIEGGLVDLKPGDTFQFMRKGYYTVDKYSTEDKLIFNRTVDLNSSWK
;
A
#
# COMPACT_ATOMS: atom_id res chain seq x y z
N MET A 1 31.16 -5.86 19.85
CA MET A 1 30.12 -4.86 20.14
C MET A 1 28.82 -5.53 19.80
N GLU A 2 28.06 -5.90 20.81
CA GLU A 2 26.76 -6.59 20.65
C GLU A 2 25.74 -5.59 20.14
N GLU A 3 25.14 -5.91 18.98
CA GLU A 3 23.96 -5.20 18.48
C GLU A 3 22.81 -5.35 19.49
N LYS A 4 22.50 -4.27 20.17
CA LYS A 4 21.22 -4.16 20.89
C LYS A 4 20.11 -4.09 19.86
N THR A 5 19.53 -5.23 19.54
CA THR A 5 18.18 -5.30 18.95
C THR A 5 17.24 -4.56 19.90
N LEU A 6 16.76 -3.40 19.46
CA LEU A 6 15.66 -2.70 20.11
C LEU A 6 14.42 -3.61 20.02
N ASN A 7 14.10 -4.27 21.15
CA ASN A 7 12.85 -4.99 21.33
C ASN A 7 11.69 -3.99 21.16
N ALA A 8 11.10 -3.96 19.97
CA ALA A 8 9.75 -3.45 19.85
C ALA A 8 8.85 -4.27 20.81
N PRO A 9 7.90 -3.64 21.52
CA PRO A 9 6.99 -4.37 22.38
C PRO A 9 6.32 -5.47 21.56
N ALA A 10 6.37 -6.72 22.05
CA ALA A 10 5.75 -7.84 21.37
C ALA A 10 4.29 -7.48 21.09
N ALA A 11 3.88 -7.52 19.82
CA ALA A 11 2.49 -7.29 19.48
C ALA A 11 1.61 -8.27 20.28
N PRO A 12 0.44 -7.83 20.77
CA PRO A 12 -0.43 -8.68 21.55
C PRO A 12 -0.79 -9.94 20.76
N SER A 13 -0.91 -11.10 21.45
CA SER A 13 -1.38 -12.33 20.83
C SER A 13 -2.73 -12.09 20.16
N ASN A 14 -3.00 -12.83 19.10
CA ASN A 14 -4.26 -12.79 18.36
C ASN A 14 -4.74 -14.22 18.11
N PHE A 15 -5.99 -14.38 17.73
CA PHE A 15 -6.61 -15.69 17.58
C PHE A 15 -5.88 -16.64 16.59
N ILE A 16 -5.18 -16.11 15.58
CA ILE A 16 -4.36 -16.93 14.66
C ILE A 16 -3.20 -17.55 15.44
N HIS A 17 -2.53 -16.74 16.25
CA HIS A 17 -1.44 -17.21 17.10
C HIS A 17 -1.93 -18.22 18.13
N ASP A 18 -3.12 -18.02 18.74
CA ASP A 18 -3.70 -18.96 19.69
C ASP A 18 -3.95 -20.33 19.04
N PHE A 19 -4.39 -20.36 17.77
CA PHE A 19 -4.53 -21.61 17.01
C PHE A 19 -3.18 -22.26 16.72
N ILE A 20 -2.18 -21.49 16.29
CA ILE A 20 -0.85 -21.99 16.00
C ILE A 20 -0.18 -22.54 17.26
N ASP A 21 -0.28 -21.83 18.38
CA ASP A 21 0.25 -22.28 19.68
C ASP A 21 -0.35 -23.63 20.08
N ALA A 22 -1.68 -23.79 19.98
CA ALA A 22 -2.36 -25.05 20.27
C ALA A 22 -1.95 -26.18 19.31
N ASP A 23 -1.76 -25.89 18.04
CA ASP A 23 -1.33 -26.86 17.02
C ASP A 23 0.11 -27.35 17.27
N LEU A 24 1.02 -26.44 17.64
CA LEU A 24 2.40 -26.79 17.98
C LEU A 24 2.47 -27.55 19.31
N GLU A 25 1.74 -27.13 20.35
CA GLU A 25 1.68 -27.79 21.65
C GLU A 25 1.12 -29.22 21.58
N SER A 26 0.13 -29.43 20.71
CA SER A 26 -0.45 -30.77 20.49
C SER A 26 0.43 -31.69 19.62
N GLY A 27 1.46 -31.12 18.96
CA GLY A 27 2.27 -31.84 17.97
C GLY A 27 1.54 -32.12 16.65
N ALA A 28 0.42 -31.41 16.39
CA ALA A 28 -0.26 -31.50 15.08
C ALA A 28 0.64 -31.00 13.95
N TYR A 29 1.46 -29.99 14.25
CA TYR A 29 2.52 -29.48 13.37
C TYR A 29 3.80 -29.30 14.19
N ASP A 30 4.96 -29.41 13.54
CA ASP A 30 6.29 -29.26 14.14
C ASP A 30 6.97 -27.93 13.75
N HIS A 31 6.40 -27.18 12.83
CA HIS A 31 6.87 -25.88 12.35
C HIS A 31 5.71 -25.02 11.83
N VAL A 32 6.02 -23.78 11.50
CA VAL A 32 5.05 -22.84 10.89
C VAL A 32 5.53 -22.42 9.50
N GLN A 33 4.71 -22.70 8.51
CA GLN A 33 4.93 -22.27 7.14
C GLN A 33 3.65 -21.66 6.61
N THR A 34 3.75 -20.41 6.17
CA THR A 34 2.66 -19.64 5.57
C THR A 34 2.97 -19.31 4.12
N ARG A 35 2.05 -18.69 3.42
CA ARG A 35 2.26 -18.17 2.07
C ARG A 35 1.41 -16.94 1.80
N PHE A 36 1.87 -16.08 0.90
CA PHE A 36 1.06 -15.03 0.28
C PHE A 36 0.81 -15.41 -1.17
N PRO A 37 -0.46 -15.69 -1.58
CA PRO A 37 -0.80 -16.23 -2.90
C PRO A 37 -1.55 -15.21 -3.76
N PRO A 38 -0.94 -14.13 -4.24
CA PRO A 38 -1.63 -13.16 -5.09
C PRO A 38 -1.87 -13.72 -6.50
N GLU A 39 -3.02 -13.38 -7.11
CA GLU A 39 -3.20 -13.52 -8.55
C GLU A 39 -2.36 -12.46 -9.28
N PRO A 40 -1.48 -12.82 -10.26
CA PRO A 40 -0.67 -11.85 -11.00
C PRO A 40 -1.49 -11.13 -12.09
N ASN A 41 -2.57 -10.49 -11.69
CA ASN A 41 -3.55 -9.84 -12.55
C ASN A 41 -3.74 -8.33 -12.27
N GLY A 42 -2.92 -7.74 -11.40
CA GLY A 42 -2.99 -6.32 -11.03
C GLY A 42 -1.98 -5.93 -9.97
N TYR A 43 -1.84 -4.62 -9.75
CA TYR A 43 -0.94 -4.08 -8.74
C TYR A 43 -1.47 -4.26 -7.33
N LEU A 44 -0.56 -4.47 -6.37
CA LEU A 44 -0.90 -4.57 -4.95
C LEU A 44 -1.35 -3.23 -4.38
N HIS A 45 -2.18 -3.30 -3.35
CA HIS A 45 -2.72 -2.14 -2.63
C HIS A 45 -2.66 -2.37 -1.11
N ILE A 46 -3.04 -1.37 -0.33
CA ILE A 46 -2.99 -1.39 1.16
C ILE A 46 -3.69 -2.62 1.77
N GLY A 47 -4.75 -3.13 1.15
CA GLY A 47 -5.42 -4.36 1.59
C GLY A 47 -4.52 -5.59 1.48
N HIS A 48 -3.72 -5.67 0.40
CA HIS A 48 -2.71 -6.71 0.24
C HIS A 48 -1.55 -6.54 1.23
N ALA A 49 -1.14 -5.30 1.54
CA ALA A 49 -0.11 -5.04 2.55
C ALA A 49 -0.48 -5.62 3.91
N LYS A 50 -1.77 -5.59 4.31
CA LYS A 50 -2.25 -6.25 5.53
C LYS A 50 -2.11 -7.77 5.45
N ALA A 51 -2.49 -8.40 4.33
CA ALA A 51 -2.35 -9.85 4.15
C ALA A 51 -0.87 -10.27 4.14
N ILE A 52 -0.01 -9.49 3.48
CA ILE A 52 1.44 -9.69 3.50
C ILE A 52 1.96 -9.61 4.94
N TYR A 53 1.62 -8.54 5.67
CA TYR A 53 2.00 -8.39 7.07
C TYR A 53 1.59 -9.60 7.91
N ILE A 54 0.34 -10.05 7.80
CA ILE A 54 -0.18 -11.17 8.60
C ILE A 54 0.60 -12.46 8.31
N ASN A 55 0.81 -12.79 7.04
CA ASN A 55 1.50 -14.03 6.65
C ASN A 55 2.99 -14.01 7.05
N PHE A 56 3.71 -12.94 6.72
CA PHE A 56 5.14 -12.83 7.01
C PHE A 56 5.41 -12.67 8.52
N TYR A 57 4.68 -11.77 9.20
CA TYR A 57 4.85 -11.58 10.64
C TYR A 57 4.52 -12.85 11.44
N THR A 58 3.49 -13.60 11.03
CA THR A 58 3.15 -14.88 11.69
C THR A 58 4.28 -15.88 11.52
N SER A 59 4.81 -16.08 10.32
CA SER A 59 5.92 -17.01 10.13
C SER A 59 7.18 -16.57 10.88
N GLU A 60 7.56 -15.30 10.83
CA GLU A 60 8.72 -14.74 11.54
C GLU A 60 8.61 -14.95 13.06
N LYS A 61 7.43 -14.71 13.64
CA LYS A 61 7.18 -14.90 15.09
C LYS A 61 7.49 -16.31 15.55
N TYR A 62 7.24 -17.32 14.71
CA TYR A 62 7.45 -18.72 15.03
C TYR A 62 8.76 -19.29 14.44
N ASN A 63 9.69 -18.45 14.00
CA ASN A 63 10.92 -18.84 13.29
C ASN A 63 10.67 -19.76 12.09
N GLY A 64 9.52 -19.60 11.46
CA GLY A 64 9.10 -20.32 10.27
C GLY A 64 9.43 -19.56 8.99
N ILE A 65 8.82 -19.99 7.89
CA ILE A 65 9.03 -19.38 6.57
C ILE A 65 7.69 -18.95 5.96
N CYS A 66 7.75 -17.93 5.09
CA CYS A 66 6.63 -17.52 4.26
C CYS A 66 7.04 -17.60 2.79
N ASN A 67 6.23 -18.26 1.97
CA ASN A 67 6.44 -18.37 0.53
C ASN A 67 5.62 -17.32 -0.22
N LEU A 68 6.09 -16.93 -1.39
CA LEU A 68 5.30 -16.21 -2.39
C LEU A 68 4.84 -17.22 -3.45
N ARG A 69 3.53 -17.35 -3.64
CA ARG A 69 2.96 -18.15 -4.72
C ARG A 69 2.16 -17.26 -5.66
N MET A 70 2.53 -17.19 -6.91
CA MET A 70 1.70 -16.60 -7.95
C MET A 70 0.55 -17.57 -8.25
N ASP A 71 -0.68 -17.19 -7.89
CA ASP A 71 -1.86 -17.96 -8.25
C ASP A 71 -2.23 -17.67 -9.71
N ASP A 72 -1.54 -18.34 -10.61
CA ASP A 72 -1.68 -18.23 -12.05
C ASP A 72 -2.53 -19.37 -12.63
N THR A 73 -3.61 -19.74 -11.96
CA THR A 73 -4.54 -20.79 -12.42
C THR A 73 -5.47 -20.35 -13.54
N ASN A 74 -5.62 -19.03 -13.79
CA ASN A 74 -6.54 -18.49 -14.76
C ASN A 74 -5.83 -17.89 -15.98
N PRO A 75 -5.78 -18.59 -17.14
CA PRO A 75 -4.95 -18.22 -18.28
C PRO A 75 -5.29 -16.88 -18.93
N GLY A 76 -6.49 -16.34 -18.71
CA GLY A 76 -7.00 -15.17 -19.42
C GLY A 76 -6.75 -13.82 -18.76
N LYS A 77 -6.04 -13.74 -17.63
CA LYS A 77 -5.97 -12.49 -16.84
C LYS A 77 -4.58 -12.13 -16.33
N GLU A 78 -3.59 -12.92 -16.60
CA GLU A 78 -2.30 -12.90 -15.91
C GLU A 78 -1.22 -12.32 -16.82
N ASP A 79 -0.28 -11.56 -16.23
CA ASP A 79 0.81 -10.91 -16.93
C ASP A 79 2.08 -10.93 -16.08
N THR A 80 3.21 -11.11 -16.75
CA THR A 80 4.56 -11.12 -16.14
C THR A 80 4.86 -9.78 -15.46
N GLU A 81 4.37 -8.66 -16.00
CA GLU A 81 4.53 -7.32 -15.42
C GLU A 81 3.98 -7.28 -13.98
N TYR A 82 2.80 -7.85 -13.76
CA TYR A 82 2.21 -7.87 -12.42
C TYR A 82 2.95 -8.80 -11.47
N ALA A 83 3.44 -9.94 -11.94
CA ALA A 83 4.22 -10.85 -11.12
C ALA A 83 5.52 -10.21 -10.62
N ASP A 84 6.23 -9.50 -11.49
CA ASP A 84 7.46 -8.78 -11.14
C ASP A 84 7.17 -7.64 -10.17
N ALA A 85 6.11 -6.85 -10.41
CA ALA A 85 5.70 -5.77 -9.54
C ALA A 85 5.31 -6.27 -8.12
N ILE A 86 4.62 -7.41 -8.02
CA ILE A 86 4.26 -8.05 -6.76
C ILE A 86 5.51 -8.44 -5.96
N ALA A 87 6.48 -9.10 -6.63
CA ALA A 87 7.72 -9.52 -5.99
C ALA A 87 8.54 -8.32 -5.49
N GLU A 88 8.59 -7.24 -6.27
CA GLU A 88 9.25 -5.99 -5.88
C GLU A 88 8.56 -5.31 -4.70
N ASP A 89 7.22 -5.23 -4.70
CA ASP A 89 6.43 -4.61 -3.65
C ASP A 89 6.60 -5.30 -2.30
N ILE A 90 6.67 -6.64 -2.27
CA ILE A 90 6.93 -7.42 -1.05
C ILE A 90 8.31 -7.08 -0.48
N LYS A 91 9.35 -7.04 -1.33
CA LYS A 91 10.71 -6.67 -0.92
C LYS A 91 10.77 -5.22 -0.43
N TRP A 92 10.10 -4.32 -1.12
CA TRP A 92 10.03 -2.92 -0.70
C TRP A 92 9.33 -2.75 0.66
N LEU A 93 8.29 -3.54 0.95
CA LEU A 93 7.66 -3.59 2.26
C LEU A 93 8.59 -4.12 3.36
N GLY A 94 9.77 -4.62 3.02
CA GLY A 94 10.79 -5.11 3.95
C GLY A 94 10.68 -6.59 4.26
N TYR A 95 9.98 -7.37 3.44
CA TYR A 95 9.84 -8.82 3.60
C TYR A 95 10.65 -9.59 2.57
N ASN A 96 11.14 -10.75 2.98
CA ASN A 96 11.83 -11.71 2.13
C ASN A 96 11.04 -13.03 2.13
N TYR A 97 10.51 -13.40 0.98
CA TYR A 97 9.90 -14.73 0.83
C TYR A 97 10.98 -15.81 0.71
N ALA A 98 10.69 -16.99 1.28
CA ALA A 98 11.64 -18.10 1.25
C ALA A 98 11.73 -18.73 -0.16
N ASN A 99 10.59 -18.93 -0.79
CA ASN A 99 10.50 -19.50 -2.14
C ASN A 99 9.46 -18.72 -2.96
N LEU A 100 9.67 -18.72 -4.28
CA LEU A 100 8.70 -18.24 -5.28
C LEU A 100 8.15 -19.45 -6.04
N TYR A 101 6.85 -19.66 -5.95
CA TYR A 101 6.13 -20.71 -6.64
C TYR A 101 5.09 -20.15 -7.62
N HIS A 102 4.66 -20.98 -8.55
CA HIS A 102 3.56 -20.68 -9.45
C HIS A 102 2.56 -21.84 -9.42
N ALA A 103 1.29 -21.55 -9.29
CA ALA A 103 0.23 -22.54 -9.27
C ALA A 103 0.22 -23.43 -10.51
N SER A 104 0.54 -22.84 -11.67
CA SER A 104 0.65 -23.56 -12.95
C SER A 104 1.73 -24.66 -12.99
N ASP A 105 2.72 -24.63 -12.10
CA ASP A 105 3.73 -25.69 -11.99
C ASP A 105 3.15 -26.99 -11.42
N TYR A 106 1.98 -26.93 -10.77
CA TYR A 106 1.29 -28.06 -10.15
C TYR A 106 0.14 -28.63 -11.02
N PHE A 107 -0.07 -28.15 -12.23
CA PHE A 107 -1.20 -28.59 -13.08
C PHE A 107 -1.20 -30.08 -13.35
N ASP A 108 -0.04 -30.71 -13.60
CA ASP A 108 0.07 -32.18 -13.76
C ASP A 108 -0.38 -32.91 -12.47
N TYR A 109 0.07 -32.46 -11.31
CA TYR A 109 -0.34 -33.03 -10.01
C TYR A 109 -1.84 -32.85 -9.74
N MET A 110 -2.39 -31.67 -10.01
CA MET A 110 -3.82 -31.42 -9.87
C MET A 110 -4.66 -32.29 -10.80
N TYR A 111 -4.19 -32.52 -12.02
CA TYR A 111 -4.81 -33.44 -12.98
C TYR A 111 -4.85 -34.87 -12.43
N GLU A 112 -3.72 -35.37 -11.89
CA GLU A 112 -3.65 -36.70 -11.27
C GLU A 112 -4.63 -36.83 -10.10
N LYS A 113 -4.78 -35.78 -9.27
CA LYS A 113 -5.73 -35.76 -8.16
C LYS A 113 -7.19 -35.73 -8.64
N ALA A 114 -7.48 -35.05 -9.75
CA ALA A 114 -8.81 -35.10 -10.37
C ALA A 114 -9.14 -36.53 -10.88
N ILE A 115 -8.17 -37.21 -11.53
CA ILE A 115 -8.32 -38.63 -11.92
C ILE A 115 -8.54 -39.53 -10.70
N LEU A 116 -7.84 -39.27 -9.59
CA LEU A 116 -8.04 -40.03 -8.34
C LEU A 116 -9.49 -39.86 -7.82
N LEU A 117 -10.02 -38.63 -7.81
CA LEU A 117 -11.43 -38.40 -7.40
C LEU A 117 -12.42 -39.11 -8.30
N ILE A 118 -12.21 -39.13 -9.63
CA ILE A 118 -13.06 -39.88 -10.57
C ILE A 118 -13.02 -41.38 -10.24
N ARG A 119 -11.82 -41.96 -10.05
CA ARG A 119 -11.65 -43.37 -9.71
C ARG A 119 -12.30 -43.76 -8.38
N LYS A 120 -12.36 -42.85 -7.43
CA LYS A 120 -13.07 -43.00 -6.15
C LYS A 120 -14.60 -42.83 -6.27
N GLY A 121 -15.10 -42.46 -7.47
CA GLY A 121 -16.52 -42.10 -7.66
C GLY A 121 -16.92 -40.81 -6.99
N LEU A 122 -15.96 -39.93 -6.71
CA LEU A 122 -16.13 -38.64 -6.01
C LEU A 122 -16.05 -37.43 -6.96
N ALA A 123 -15.97 -37.66 -8.27
CA ALA A 123 -16.08 -36.63 -9.29
C ALA A 123 -16.75 -37.19 -10.54
N TYR A 124 -17.44 -36.33 -11.28
CA TYR A 124 -18.13 -36.68 -12.52
C TYR A 124 -18.07 -35.53 -13.53
N VAL A 125 -18.07 -35.88 -14.81
CA VAL A 125 -18.20 -34.91 -15.91
C VAL A 125 -19.67 -34.54 -16.07
N ASP A 126 -19.95 -33.24 -16.08
CA ASP A 126 -21.29 -32.69 -16.21
C ASP A 126 -21.43 -31.92 -17.52
N ASP A 127 -22.51 -32.14 -18.25
CA ASP A 127 -22.78 -31.46 -19.52
C ASP A 127 -23.77 -30.28 -19.33
N LEU A 128 -24.18 -29.98 -18.10
CA LEU A 128 -24.98 -28.80 -17.80
C LEU A 128 -24.19 -27.53 -18.04
N SER A 129 -24.82 -26.56 -18.67
CA SER A 129 -24.31 -25.22 -18.80
C SER A 129 -24.16 -24.51 -17.44
N ALA A 130 -23.38 -23.42 -17.40
CA ALA A 130 -23.20 -22.64 -16.16
C ALA A 130 -24.54 -22.13 -15.56
N ASP A 131 -25.50 -21.78 -16.38
CA ASP A 131 -26.82 -21.31 -15.93
C ASP A 131 -27.67 -22.46 -15.37
N GLU A 132 -27.64 -23.63 -16.03
CA GLU A 132 -28.31 -24.84 -15.53
C GLU A 132 -27.69 -25.31 -14.22
N ILE A 133 -26.35 -25.33 -14.10
CA ILE A 133 -25.65 -25.65 -12.84
C ILE A 133 -26.09 -24.70 -11.73
N ARG A 134 -26.24 -23.40 -12.03
CA ARG A 134 -26.74 -22.40 -11.06
C ARG A 134 -28.17 -22.71 -10.62
N GLU A 135 -29.04 -23.06 -11.57
CA GLU A 135 -30.41 -23.44 -11.25
C GLU A 135 -30.45 -24.72 -10.41
N TYR A 136 -29.73 -25.78 -10.83
CA TYR A 136 -29.69 -27.06 -10.12
C TYR A 136 -29.10 -26.94 -8.71
N ARG A 137 -28.20 -26.00 -8.49
CA ARG A 137 -27.58 -25.77 -7.17
C ARG A 137 -28.58 -25.25 -6.14
N GLY A 138 -29.73 -24.70 -6.58
CA GLY A 138 -30.75 -24.18 -5.68
C GLY A 138 -30.36 -22.87 -5.01
N THR A 139 -30.98 -22.59 -3.85
CA THR A 139 -30.81 -21.35 -3.09
C THR A 139 -30.32 -21.64 -1.66
N LEU A 140 -30.13 -20.59 -0.86
CA LEU A 140 -29.79 -20.75 0.57
C LEU A 140 -30.89 -21.44 1.37
N THR A 141 -32.14 -21.32 0.91
CA THR A 141 -33.35 -21.87 1.59
C THR A 141 -33.91 -23.13 0.91
N GLU A 142 -33.48 -23.41 -0.31
CA GLU A 142 -33.92 -24.57 -1.07
C GLU A 142 -32.74 -25.47 -1.41
N PRO A 143 -32.84 -26.80 -1.20
CA PRO A 143 -31.77 -27.73 -1.59
C PRO A 143 -31.57 -27.76 -3.11
N GLY A 144 -30.40 -28.16 -3.53
CA GLY A 144 -30.11 -28.40 -4.93
C GLY A 144 -30.71 -29.71 -5.45
N LYS A 145 -30.68 -29.88 -6.76
CA LYS A 145 -31.08 -31.09 -7.49
C LYS A 145 -29.86 -31.79 -8.06
N ASN A 146 -29.85 -33.11 -8.07
CA ASN A 146 -28.80 -33.86 -8.72
C ASN A 146 -28.82 -33.61 -10.23
N SER A 147 -27.63 -33.43 -10.82
CA SER A 147 -27.49 -33.41 -12.27
C SER A 147 -27.89 -34.79 -12.85
N PRO A 148 -28.52 -34.85 -14.05
CA PRO A 148 -28.76 -36.10 -14.74
C PRO A 148 -27.49 -36.88 -15.08
N TYR A 149 -26.34 -36.23 -15.08
CA TYR A 149 -25.04 -36.79 -15.38
C TYR A 149 -24.27 -37.28 -14.13
N ARG A 150 -24.80 -37.05 -12.94
CA ARG A 150 -24.13 -37.32 -11.65
C ARG A 150 -23.82 -38.80 -11.45
N GLU A 151 -24.60 -39.70 -12.04
CA GLU A 151 -24.49 -41.14 -11.87
C GLU A 151 -23.80 -41.85 -13.07
N ARG A 152 -23.07 -41.12 -13.90
CA ARG A 152 -22.19 -41.69 -14.93
C ARG A 152 -21.18 -42.66 -14.31
N SER A 153 -20.83 -43.74 -15.06
CA SER A 153 -19.85 -44.71 -14.59
C SER A 153 -18.44 -44.05 -14.45
N ILE A 154 -17.61 -44.68 -13.68
CA ILE A 154 -16.20 -44.24 -13.51
C ILE A 154 -15.48 -44.24 -14.86
N GLU A 155 -15.69 -45.29 -15.66
CA GLU A 155 -15.07 -45.47 -16.98
C GLU A 155 -15.49 -44.37 -17.95
N GLU A 156 -16.77 -44.04 -17.98
CA GLU A 156 -17.30 -42.94 -18.82
C GLU A 156 -16.73 -41.61 -18.40
N ASN A 157 -16.68 -41.33 -17.09
CA ASN A 157 -16.11 -40.09 -16.57
C ASN A 157 -14.61 -39.95 -16.87
N LEU A 158 -13.84 -41.04 -16.79
CA LEU A 158 -12.41 -41.06 -17.17
C LEU A 158 -12.23 -40.77 -18.65
N ASP A 159 -13.01 -41.42 -19.54
CA ASP A 159 -12.96 -41.18 -20.98
C ASP A 159 -13.32 -39.71 -21.32
N LEU A 160 -14.42 -39.20 -20.75
CA LEU A 160 -14.84 -37.85 -21.02
C LEU A 160 -13.82 -36.80 -20.52
N PHE A 161 -13.25 -36.98 -19.32
CA PHE A 161 -12.26 -36.06 -18.79
C PHE A 161 -10.95 -36.08 -19.60
N ASP A 162 -10.49 -37.23 -20.05
CA ASP A 162 -9.35 -37.36 -20.97
C ASP A 162 -9.62 -36.60 -22.28
N ARG A 163 -10.82 -36.75 -22.86
CA ARG A 163 -11.23 -36.04 -24.07
C ARG A 163 -11.39 -34.54 -23.88
N MET A 164 -11.85 -34.09 -22.69
CA MET A 164 -11.83 -32.68 -22.32
C MET A 164 -10.40 -32.14 -22.37
N THR A 165 -9.43 -32.88 -21.82
CA THR A 165 -8.02 -32.48 -21.80
C THR A 165 -7.42 -32.42 -23.19
N LYS A 166 -7.89 -33.26 -24.13
CA LYS A 166 -7.48 -33.29 -25.54
C LYS A 166 -8.15 -32.17 -26.39
N GLY A 167 -9.02 -31.38 -25.80
CA GLY A 167 -9.70 -30.26 -26.48
C GLY A 167 -10.81 -30.68 -27.43
N GLU A 168 -11.42 -31.85 -27.24
CA GLU A 168 -12.50 -32.31 -28.10
C GLU A 168 -13.84 -31.59 -27.91
N PHE A 169 -13.99 -30.85 -26.82
CA PHE A 169 -15.21 -30.14 -26.44
C PHE A 169 -15.00 -28.64 -26.38
N ALA A 170 -16.03 -27.86 -26.72
CA ALA A 170 -15.99 -26.41 -26.65
C ALA A 170 -15.98 -25.86 -25.21
N ASP A 171 -15.58 -24.60 -25.06
CA ASP A 171 -15.66 -23.88 -23.78
C ASP A 171 -17.08 -23.87 -23.25
N GLY A 172 -17.26 -24.27 -21.99
CA GLY A 172 -18.55 -24.33 -21.32
C GLY A 172 -19.42 -25.55 -21.70
N GLU A 173 -18.99 -26.42 -22.62
CA GLU A 173 -19.74 -27.61 -23.02
C GLU A 173 -19.74 -28.69 -21.93
N LYS A 174 -18.60 -28.82 -21.22
CA LYS A 174 -18.44 -29.79 -20.14
C LYS A 174 -17.60 -29.19 -19.01
N VAL A 175 -17.89 -29.64 -17.79
CA VAL A 175 -17.10 -29.35 -16.59
C VAL A 175 -16.88 -30.62 -15.78
N LEU A 176 -15.83 -30.65 -14.96
CA LEU A 176 -15.68 -31.70 -13.94
C LEU A 176 -16.21 -31.16 -12.61
N ARG A 177 -17.10 -31.88 -11.96
CA ARG A 177 -17.68 -31.54 -10.67
C ARG A 177 -17.30 -32.56 -9.60
N ALA A 178 -17.02 -32.07 -8.39
CA ALA A 178 -16.96 -32.93 -7.22
C ALA A 178 -18.34 -33.49 -6.90
N LYS A 179 -18.42 -34.77 -6.50
CA LYS A 179 -19.64 -35.45 -6.09
C LYS A 179 -19.73 -35.50 -4.57
N ILE A 180 -20.42 -34.51 -3.99
CA ILE A 180 -20.48 -34.33 -2.53
C ILE A 180 -21.94 -34.46 -2.04
N ASP A 181 -22.66 -33.33 -1.91
CA ASP A 181 -24.05 -33.32 -1.38
C ASP A 181 -24.83 -32.12 -1.91
N MET A 182 -25.77 -32.39 -2.84
CA MET A 182 -26.61 -31.33 -3.42
C MET A 182 -27.66 -30.77 -2.44
N ALA A 183 -27.87 -31.41 -1.29
CA ALA A 183 -28.73 -30.92 -0.23
C ALA A 183 -27.99 -30.16 0.89
N SER A 184 -26.66 -30.03 0.80
CA SER A 184 -25.88 -29.35 1.81
C SER A 184 -26.38 -27.92 2.08
N PRO A 185 -26.47 -27.46 3.34
CA PRO A 185 -26.76 -26.06 3.66
C PRO A 185 -25.66 -25.12 3.18
N ASN A 186 -24.42 -25.61 3.01
CA ASN A 186 -23.30 -24.88 2.45
C ASN A 186 -23.32 -25.02 0.92
N MET A 187 -23.59 -23.91 0.22
CA MET A 187 -23.65 -23.86 -1.24
C MET A 187 -22.34 -24.32 -1.92
N ASN A 188 -21.18 -24.15 -1.27
CA ASN A 188 -19.88 -24.58 -1.81
C ASN A 188 -19.69 -26.11 -1.79
N MET A 189 -20.52 -26.84 -1.03
CA MET A 189 -20.51 -28.30 -0.95
C MET A 189 -21.52 -28.96 -1.89
N ARG A 190 -22.30 -28.17 -2.66
CA ARG A 190 -23.28 -28.68 -3.61
C ARG A 190 -22.66 -28.99 -4.96
N ASP A 191 -21.93 -30.07 -5.02
CA ASP A 191 -21.21 -30.58 -6.21
C ASP A 191 -20.50 -29.44 -6.98
N PRO A 192 -19.50 -28.80 -6.37
CA PRO A 192 -18.80 -27.67 -7.00
C PRO A 192 -18.05 -28.09 -8.27
N VAL A 193 -17.94 -27.16 -9.23
CA VAL A 193 -17.07 -27.32 -10.38
C VAL A 193 -15.61 -27.27 -9.91
N ILE A 194 -14.81 -28.27 -10.30
CA ILE A 194 -13.39 -28.35 -9.95
C ILE A 194 -12.47 -28.19 -11.16
N TYR A 195 -12.96 -28.45 -12.40
CA TYR A 195 -12.28 -28.15 -13.66
C TYR A 195 -13.24 -27.60 -14.70
N ARG A 196 -12.75 -26.67 -15.51
CA ARG A 196 -13.44 -26.11 -16.68
C ARG A 196 -12.60 -26.19 -17.93
N ILE A 197 -13.26 -26.19 -19.10
CA ILE A 197 -12.59 -26.05 -20.39
C ILE A 197 -12.38 -24.56 -20.68
N ALA A 198 -11.19 -24.21 -21.15
CA ALA A 198 -10.86 -22.89 -21.68
C ALA A 198 -9.76 -23.03 -22.74
N HIS A 199 -10.09 -22.78 -24.00
CA HIS A 199 -9.14 -22.79 -25.11
C HIS A 199 -8.39 -21.46 -25.16
N MET A 200 -7.49 -21.29 -24.21
CA MET A 200 -6.65 -20.09 -24.05
C MET A 200 -5.22 -20.49 -23.77
N SER A 201 -4.27 -19.80 -24.41
CA SER A 201 -2.86 -19.97 -24.10
C SER A 201 -2.54 -19.42 -22.72
N HIS A 202 -1.87 -20.21 -21.90
CA HIS A 202 -1.41 -19.79 -20.59
C HIS A 202 -0.03 -19.10 -20.69
N PHE A 203 0.19 -17.98 -20.03
CA PHE A 203 1.42 -17.18 -20.21
C PHE A 203 2.72 -17.95 -19.86
N ARG A 204 2.66 -18.97 -18.97
CA ARG A 204 3.80 -19.85 -18.63
C ARG A 204 3.73 -21.24 -19.27
N GLN A 205 2.55 -21.85 -19.33
CA GLN A 205 2.36 -23.22 -19.80
C GLN A 205 2.08 -23.31 -21.31
N GLY A 206 1.88 -22.15 -21.97
CA GLY A 206 1.51 -22.11 -23.39
C GLY A 206 0.21 -22.85 -23.68
N ASP A 207 0.17 -23.63 -24.73
CA ASP A 207 -1.00 -24.36 -25.20
C ASP A 207 -1.04 -25.83 -24.69
N LYS A 208 -0.28 -26.15 -23.63
CA LYS A 208 -0.22 -27.52 -23.06
C LYS A 208 -1.59 -27.95 -22.53
N TRP A 209 -2.37 -27.02 -21.97
CA TRP A 209 -3.64 -27.28 -21.31
C TRP A 209 -4.79 -26.55 -21.99
N CYS A 210 -5.95 -27.20 -22.06
CA CYS A 210 -7.24 -26.57 -22.39
C CYS A 210 -8.31 -26.84 -21.32
N VAL A 211 -7.92 -27.48 -20.21
CA VAL A 211 -8.70 -27.62 -18.99
C VAL A 211 -7.93 -26.99 -17.83
N TYR A 212 -8.61 -26.25 -16.98
CA TYR A 212 -8.00 -25.50 -15.88
C TYR A 212 -8.74 -25.77 -14.58
N PRO A 213 -8.00 -25.97 -13.47
CA PRO A 213 -8.61 -26.19 -12.16
C PRO A 213 -9.30 -24.91 -11.68
N MET A 214 -10.36 -25.10 -10.90
CA MET A 214 -11.00 -24.00 -10.18
C MET A 214 -10.27 -23.74 -8.87
N TYR A 215 -10.30 -22.50 -8.38
CA TYR A 215 -9.61 -22.06 -7.18
C TYR A 215 -9.79 -22.99 -5.98
N ASP A 216 -11.03 -23.38 -5.66
CA ASP A 216 -11.32 -24.22 -4.48
C ASP A 216 -10.74 -25.64 -4.56
N PHE A 217 -10.40 -26.11 -5.76
CA PHE A 217 -9.70 -27.37 -5.95
C PHE A 217 -8.17 -27.20 -5.98
N ALA A 218 -7.68 -26.15 -6.63
CA ALA A 218 -6.27 -25.87 -6.77
C ALA A 218 -5.60 -25.50 -5.44
N HIS A 219 -6.17 -24.53 -4.74
CA HIS A 219 -5.60 -23.91 -3.54
C HIS A 219 -5.19 -24.90 -2.42
N PRO A 220 -6.04 -25.86 -1.97
CA PRO A 220 -5.61 -26.85 -0.98
C PRO A 220 -4.50 -27.77 -1.47
N LEU A 221 -4.45 -28.11 -2.75
CA LEU A 221 -3.43 -28.95 -3.34
C LEU A 221 -2.08 -28.23 -3.46
N GLU A 222 -2.09 -26.95 -3.83
CA GLU A 222 -0.92 -26.08 -3.85
C GLU A 222 -0.32 -25.94 -2.45
N ASP A 223 -1.16 -25.61 -1.47
CA ASP A 223 -0.73 -25.49 -0.08
C ASP A 223 -0.06 -26.78 0.42
N ALA A 224 -0.63 -27.94 0.07
CA ALA A 224 -0.06 -29.23 0.44
C ALA A 224 1.27 -29.51 -0.28
N CYS A 225 1.38 -29.23 -1.59
CA CYS A 225 2.61 -29.42 -2.37
C CYS A 225 3.77 -28.57 -1.83
N GLU A 226 3.47 -27.37 -1.37
CA GLU A 226 4.46 -26.43 -0.85
C GLU A 226 4.82 -26.66 0.61
N GLY A 227 4.11 -27.56 1.31
CA GLY A 227 4.32 -27.80 2.75
C GLY A 227 3.78 -26.69 3.66
N VAL A 228 2.81 -25.91 3.19
CA VAL A 228 2.12 -24.89 4.01
C VAL A 228 1.43 -25.59 5.17
N THR A 229 1.71 -25.12 6.39
CA THR A 229 1.06 -25.63 7.61
C THR A 229 -0.21 -24.87 7.94
N HIS A 230 -0.14 -23.54 7.88
CA HIS A 230 -1.24 -22.64 8.24
C HIS A 230 -1.55 -21.73 7.04
N SER A 231 -2.67 -22.02 6.41
CA SER A 231 -3.20 -21.34 5.22
C SER A 231 -4.05 -20.15 5.66
N LEU A 232 -3.46 -18.94 5.70
CA LEU A 232 -4.15 -17.74 6.18
C LEU A 232 -4.90 -17.07 5.02
N CYS A 233 -6.23 -16.97 5.14
CA CYS A 233 -7.12 -16.49 4.10
C CYS A 233 -8.01 -15.35 4.58
N PHE A 234 -8.67 -14.65 3.65
CA PHE A 234 -9.70 -13.69 4.01
C PHE A 234 -10.99 -14.39 4.48
N LEU A 235 -11.73 -13.71 5.37
CA LEU A 235 -12.98 -14.21 5.97
C LEU A 235 -14.04 -14.58 4.92
N GLU A 236 -13.96 -14.07 3.71
CA GLU A 236 -14.82 -14.41 2.58
C GLU A 236 -14.73 -15.91 2.23
N PHE A 237 -13.62 -16.57 2.56
CA PHE A 237 -13.39 -18.00 2.31
C PHE A 237 -13.79 -18.91 3.49
N GLU A 238 -14.38 -18.37 4.56
CA GLU A 238 -14.78 -19.20 5.71
C GLU A 238 -15.76 -20.31 5.31
N ASN A 239 -16.72 -20.01 4.44
CA ASN A 239 -17.67 -21.01 3.92
C ASN A 239 -17.04 -21.97 2.88
N HIS A 240 -15.84 -21.68 2.39
CA HIS A 240 -15.08 -22.55 1.48
C HIS A 240 -14.23 -23.56 2.24
N ARG A 241 -13.90 -23.33 3.52
CA ARG A 241 -13.06 -24.22 4.33
C ARG A 241 -13.56 -25.68 4.36
N PRO A 242 -14.86 -26.00 4.48
CA PRO A 242 -15.32 -27.39 4.40
C PRO A 242 -14.96 -28.08 3.07
N LEU A 243 -14.94 -27.34 1.96
CA LEU A 243 -14.51 -27.86 0.66
C LEU A 243 -12.98 -28.01 0.62
N TYR A 244 -12.22 -27.08 1.16
CA TYR A 244 -10.78 -27.17 1.33
C TYR A 244 -10.39 -28.45 2.08
N ASP A 245 -11.00 -28.71 3.24
CA ASP A 245 -10.77 -29.90 4.06
C ASP A 245 -11.18 -31.17 3.32
N TRP A 246 -12.28 -31.13 2.55
CA TRP A 246 -12.74 -32.24 1.74
C TRP A 246 -11.74 -32.59 0.63
N VAL A 247 -11.21 -31.59 -0.09
CA VAL A 247 -10.19 -31.80 -1.13
C VAL A 247 -8.92 -32.40 -0.52
N CYS A 248 -8.41 -31.83 0.58
CA CYS A 248 -7.23 -32.39 1.26
C CYS A 248 -7.42 -33.85 1.64
N ARG A 249 -8.57 -34.21 2.18
CA ARG A 249 -8.88 -35.58 2.61
C ARG A 249 -9.05 -36.54 1.44
N GLU A 250 -9.88 -36.17 0.45
CA GLU A 250 -10.24 -37.08 -0.63
C GLU A 250 -9.18 -37.20 -1.71
N CYS A 251 -8.36 -36.15 -1.89
CA CYS A 251 -7.18 -36.19 -2.74
C CYS A 251 -5.96 -36.83 -2.05
N GLU A 252 -6.10 -37.27 -0.80
CA GLU A 252 -5.05 -37.99 -0.06
C GLU A 252 -3.74 -37.20 -0.05
N VAL A 253 -3.81 -35.92 0.36
CA VAL A 253 -2.61 -35.11 0.55
C VAL A 253 -1.79 -35.63 1.73
N ASP A 254 -0.47 -35.39 1.70
CA ASP A 254 0.42 -35.79 2.78
C ASP A 254 0.03 -35.14 4.11
N LYS A 255 0.26 -35.82 5.21
CA LYS A 255 -0.04 -35.32 6.55
C LYS A 255 1.23 -34.79 7.22
N PRO A 256 1.10 -33.72 8.01
CA PRO A 256 -0.15 -33.01 8.33
C PRO A 256 -0.68 -32.20 7.13
N ALA A 257 -1.98 -32.33 6.85
CA ALA A 257 -2.63 -31.49 5.84
C ALA A 257 -2.64 -30.03 6.29
N PRO A 258 -2.55 -29.06 5.35
CA PRO A 258 -2.58 -27.64 5.72
C PRO A 258 -3.90 -27.26 6.38
N ARG A 259 -3.84 -26.33 7.36
CA ARG A 259 -5.00 -25.82 8.09
C ARG A 259 -5.38 -24.42 7.62
N GLN A 260 -6.57 -24.24 7.07
CA GLN A 260 -7.08 -22.92 6.69
C GLN A 260 -7.60 -22.15 7.92
N ILE A 261 -7.20 -20.89 8.04
CA ILE A 261 -7.63 -19.96 9.09
C ILE A 261 -7.96 -18.62 8.43
N GLU A 262 -9.14 -18.05 8.72
CA GLU A 262 -9.62 -16.85 8.07
C GLU A 262 -9.56 -15.63 8.99
N PHE A 263 -9.26 -14.46 8.37
CA PHE A 263 -9.23 -13.15 9.03
C PHE A 263 -9.96 -12.09 8.19
N ALA A 264 -10.46 -11.03 8.85
CA ALA A 264 -11.17 -9.96 8.18
C ALA A 264 -10.22 -9.13 7.30
N ARG A 265 -10.65 -8.84 6.06
CA ARG A 265 -9.93 -7.94 5.17
C ARG A 265 -9.89 -6.51 5.72
N LEU A 266 -8.93 -5.72 5.25
CA LEU A 266 -8.87 -4.29 5.53
C LEU A 266 -9.92 -3.54 4.69
N ASN A 267 -10.82 -2.82 5.36
CA ASN A 267 -11.65 -1.81 4.75
C ASN A 267 -11.16 -0.45 5.25
N LEU A 268 -10.71 0.39 4.34
CA LEU A 268 -10.20 1.73 4.63
C LEU A 268 -11.17 2.75 4.04
N ASN A 269 -11.53 3.79 4.82
CA ASN A 269 -12.37 4.87 4.31
C ASN A 269 -11.60 5.79 3.35
N TYR A 270 -12.31 6.67 2.65
CA TYR A 270 -11.78 7.67 1.70
C TYR A 270 -10.89 7.10 0.57
N CYS A 271 -11.00 5.81 0.26
CA CYS A 271 -10.26 5.19 -0.84
C CYS A 271 -11.03 4.06 -1.50
N VAL A 272 -10.57 3.64 -2.67
CA VAL A 272 -11.01 2.45 -3.38
C VAL A 272 -9.84 1.49 -3.57
N THR A 273 -10.09 0.19 -3.41
CA THR A 273 -9.10 -0.88 -3.58
C THR A 273 -9.50 -1.88 -4.68
N SER A 274 -10.74 -1.79 -5.18
CA SER A 274 -11.23 -2.65 -6.24
C SER A 274 -10.49 -2.38 -7.55
N LYS A 275 -9.88 -3.41 -8.16
CA LYS A 275 -9.19 -3.33 -9.45
C LYS A 275 -10.03 -2.64 -10.52
N ARG A 276 -11.31 -3.00 -10.64
CA ARG A 276 -12.24 -2.39 -11.63
C ARG A 276 -12.36 -0.88 -11.45
N ARG A 277 -12.46 -0.40 -10.21
CA ARG A 277 -12.58 1.04 -9.91
C ARG A 277 -11.26 1.77 -10.09
N CYS A 278 -10.14 1.17 -9.68
CA CYS A 278 -8.82 1.73 -9.94
C CYS A 278 -8.56 1.87 -11.43
N LEU A 279 -8.87 0.83 -12.22
CA LEU A 279 -8.77 0.87 -13.67
C LEU A 279 -9.67 1.96 -14.29
N TYR A 280 -10.88 2.14 -13.77
CA TYR A 280 -11.79 3.21 -14.18
C TYR A 280 -11.16 4.59 -13.96
N LEU A 281 -10.54 4.83 -12.80
CA LEU A 281 -9.86 6.10 -12.48
C LEU A 281 -8.70 6.39 -13.45
N VAL A 282 -7.89 5.36 -13.73
CA VAL A 282 -6.75 5.47 -14.65
C VAL A 282 -7.22 5.72 -16.08
N ASN A 283 -8.17 4.92 -16.57
CA ASN A 283 -8.62 5.00 -17.97
C ASN A 283 -9.37 6.29 -18.30
N ASN A 284 -9.99 6.93 -17.30
CA ASN A 284 -10.70 8.20 -17.48
C ASN A 284 -9.84 9.42 -17.11
N GLY A 285 -8.55 9.23 -16.80
CA GLY A 285 -7.63 10.33 -16.54
C GLY A 285 -7.87 11.09 -15.22
N TYR A 286 -8.58 10.50 -14.26
CA TYR A 286 -8.74 11.06 -12.92
C TYR A 286 -7.47 10.99 -12.09
N VAL A 287 -6.61 10.03 -12.43
CA VAL A 287 -5.27 9.83 -11.87
C VAL A 287 -4.27 9.57 -12.99
N ASP A 288 -2.99 9.87 -12.78
CA ASP A 288 -1.94 9.77 -13.81
C ASP A 288 -1.55 8.31 -14.14
N GLY A 289 -1.93 7.36 -13.30
CA GLY A 289 -1.61 5.93 -13.46
C GLY A 289 -1.77 5.16 -12.16
N TRP A 290 -1.37 3.90 -12.18
CA TRP A 290 -1.45 3.02 -11.02
C TRP A 290 -0.54 3.45 -9.85
N ASP A 291 0.49 4.23 -10.11
CA ASP A 291 1.40 4.79 -9.13
C ASP A 291 1.12 6.27 -8.80
N ASP A 292 -0.07 6.77 -9.13
CA ASP A 292 -0.48 8.11 -8.72
C ASP A 292 -0.44 8.22 -7.18
N PRO A 293 0.22 9.26 -6.62
CA PRO A 293 0.35 9.44 -5.16
C PRO A 293 -0.98 9.55 -4.39
N ARG A 294 -2.12 9.70 -5.07
CA ARG A 294 -3.45 9.71 -4.45
C ARG A 294 -4.07 8.31 -4.36
N MET A 295 -3.48 7.32 -5.03
CA MET A 295 -3.91 5.93 -5.01
C MET A 295 -3.32 5.21 -3.79
N VAL A 296 -4.06 4.23 -3.24
CA VAL A 296 -3.59 3.36 -2.15
C VAL A 296 -2.97 2.05 -2.66
N THR A 297 -2.51 2.05 -3.91
CA THR A 297 -1.61 1.01 -4.42
C THR A 297 -0.27 1.11 -3.72
N ILE A 298 0.47 0.00 -3.60
CA ILE A 298 1.81 0.03 -3.00
C ILE A 298 2.73 0.98 -3.77
N SER A 299 2.68 0.94 -5.11
CA SER A 299 3.45 1.84 -5.98
C SER A 299 3.06 3.32 -5.79
N GLY A 300 1.76 3.63 -5.63
CA GLY A 300 1.27 4.99 -5.37
C GLY A 300 1.72 5.52 -4.01
N MET A 301 1.59 4.71 -2.96
CA MET A 301 2.07 5.06 -1.62
C MET A 301 3.59 5.24 -1.58
N ARG A 302 4.35 4.37 -2.26
CA ARG A 302 5.81 4.49 -2.42
C ARG A 302 6.18 5.82 -3.08
N ARG A 303 5.56 6.15 -4.21
CA ARG A 303 5.79 7.40 -4.94
C ARG A 303 5.39 8.64 -4.14
N ARG A 304 4.36 8.53 -3.29
CA ARG A 304 3.98 9.58 -2.34
C ARG A 304 5.00 9.76 -1.22
N GLY A 305 5.88 8.79 -0.99
CA GLY A 305 6.90 8.83 0.06
C GLY A 305 6.46 8.21 1.38
N PHE A 306 5.48 7.32 1.37
CA PHE A 306 5.11 6.56 2.57
C PHE A 306 6.22 5.56 2.89
N PRO A 307 6.82 5.61 4.09
CA PRO A 307 7.83 4.63 4.48
C PRO A 307 7.23 3.23 4.62
N PRO A 308 7.92 2.17 4.16
CA PRO A 308 7.42 0.80 4.34
C PRO A 308 7.26 0.42 5.82
N ALA A 309 8.11 0.95 6.70
CA ALA A 309 7.98 0.77 8.15
C ALA A 309 6.66 1.33 8.70
N ALA A 310 6.22 2.50 8.20
CA ALA A 310 4.94 3.10 8.59
C ALA A 310 3.74 2.26 8.14
N ILE A 311 3.81 1.64 6.96
CA ILE A 311 2.75 0.73 6.47
C ILE A 311 2.69 -0.52 7.34
N ARG A 312 3.84 -1.10 7.73
CA ARG A 312 3.88 -2.24 8.66
C ARG A 312 3.34 -1.87 10.04
N ASP A 313 3.71 -0.71 10.57
CA ASP A 313 3.20 -0.19 11.85
C ASP A 313 1.68 0.03 11.80
N PHE A 314 1.16 0.59 10.70
CA PHE A 314 -0.28 0.69 10.48
C PHE A 314 -0.96 -0.69 10.53
N CYS A 315 -0.43 -1.69 9.82
CA CYS A 315 -0.97 -3.05 9.83
C CYS A 315 -0.92 -3.67 11.24
N ALA A 316 0.14 -3.40 12.00
CA ALA A 316 0.27 -3.86 13.39
C ALA A 316 -0.76 -3.20 14.32
N ARG A 317 -0.93 -1.87 14.21
CA ARG A 317 -1.87 -1.10 15.07
C ARG A 317 -3.33 -1.49 14.85
N ILE A 318 -3.75 -1.79 13.63
CA ILE A 318 -5.13 -2.25 13.34
C ILE A 318 -5.38 -3.67 13.83
N GLY A 319 -4.35 -4.46 14.04
CA GLY A 319 -4.45 -5.83 14.55
C GLY A 319 -5.11 -6.82 13.59
N ILE A 320 -5.38 -8.03 14.11
CA ILE A 320 -5.98 -9.15 13.39
C ILE A 320 -7.29 -9.53 14.05
N SER A 321 -8.39 -9.55 13.29
CA SER A 321 -9.74 -9.81 13.78
C SER A 321 -10.54 -10.61 12.77
N LYS A 322 -11.58 -11.32 13.23
CA LYS A 322 -12.64 -11.91 12.40
C LYS A 322 -13.84 -10.95 12.19
N ALA A 323 -13.84 -9.78 12.83
CA ALA A 323 -14.92 -8.80 12.66
C ALA A 323 -14.58 -7.80 11.56
N TYR A 324 -15.51 -7.58 10.64
CA TYR A 324 -15.40 -6.51 9.66
C TYR A 324 -15.48 -5.15 10.35
N SER A 325 -14.50 -4.30 10.10
CA SER A 325 -14.47 -2.92 10.57
C SER A 325 -13.95 -2.01 9.46
N VAL A 326 -14.34 -0.75 9.52
CA VAL A 326 -13.78 0.29 8.65
C VAL A 326 -12.72 1.03 9.44
N VAL A 327 -11.50 1.04 8.92
CA VAL A 327 -10.36 1.75 9.52
C VAL A 327 -10.32 3.17 8.97
N ASP A 328 -10.01 4.14 9.81
CA ASP A 328 -9.85 5.52 9.38
C ASP A 328 -8.53 5.74 8.65
N PHE A 329 -8.58 6.40 7.47
CA PHE A 329 -7.40 6.75 6.68
C PHE A 329 -6.41 7.62 7.48
N GLY A 330 -6.92 8.43 8.40
CA GLY A 330 -6.11 9.25 9.30
C GLY A 330 -5.14 8.46 10.16
N LEU A 331 -5.45 7.18 10.49
CA LEU A 331 -4.52 6.30 11.19
C LEU A 331 -3.30 5.97 10.34
N LEU A 332 -3.49 5.69 9.04
CA LEU A 332 -2.37 5.46 8.12
C LEU A 332 -1.49 6.71 8.01
N GLU A 333 -2.11 7.88 7.83
CA GLU A 333 -1.38 9.16 7.81
C GLU A 333 -0.65 9.45 9.12
N ALA A 334 -1.22 9.05 10.26
CA ALA A 334 -0.56 9.19 11.57
C ALA A 334 0.69 8.30 11.66
N CYS A 335 0.61 7.04 11.25
CA CYS A 335 1.77 6.14 11.22
C CYS A 335 2.90 6.71 10.32
N VAL A 336 2.54 7.27 9.16
CA VAL A 336 3.50 7.92 8.26
C VAL A 336 4.14 9.15 8.91
N ARG A 337 3.35 9.99 9.60
CA ARG A 337 3.88 11.15 10.33
C ARG A 337 4.80 10.75 11.48
N ASP A 338 4.42 9.73 12.24
CA ASP A 338 5.23 9.24 13.36
C ASP A 338 6.61 8.77 12.88
N ASP A 339 6.65 7.95 11.82
CA ASP A 339 7.89 7.47 11.23
C ASP A 339 8.76 8.62 10.69
N LEU A 340 8.17 9.49 9.86
CA LEU A 340 8.90 10.59 9.25
C LEU A 340 9.33 11.66 10.26
N ASN A 341 8.56 11.87 11.32
CA ASN A 341 8.97 12.78 12.40
C ASN A 341 10.24 12.29 13.10
N GLU A 342 10.40 10.99 13.21
CA GLU A 342 11.56 10.37 13.83
C GLU A 342 12.74 10.24 12.87
N ASN A 343 12.51 10.01 11.57
CA ASN A 343 13.56 9.58 10.65
C ASN A 343 13.93 10.60 9.57
N ALA A 344 13.01 11.48 9.15
CA ALA A 344 13.27 12.36 8.02
C ALA A 344 14.19 13.54 8.38
N PRO A 345 15.24 13.82 7.59
CA PRO A 345 16.03 15.02 7.73
C PRO A 345 15.16 16.28 7.56
N ARG A 346 15.55 17.37 8.22
CA ARG A 346 14.88 18.68 8.12
C ARG A 346 15.54 19.51 7.04
N ALA A 347 14.73 20.22 6.26
CA ALA A 347 15.18 21.14 5.23
C ALA A 347 14.36 22.44 5.27
N MET A 348 14.93 23.53 4.81
CA MET A 348 14.22 24.78 4.60
C MET A 348 13.76 24.84 3.14
N ALA A 349 12.46 25.01 2.96
CA ALA A 349 11.82 25.20 1.66
C ALA A 349 10.71 26.23 1.81
N VAL A 350 10.56 27.09 0.83
CA VAL A 350 9.53 28.11 0.77
C VAL A 350 8.62 27.80 -0.41
N LEU A 351 7.38 27.44 -0.12
CA LEU A 351 6.42 26.96 -1.11
C LEU A 351 5.78 28.09 -1.91
N ARG A 352 5.52 29.21 -1.26
CA ARG A 352 4.99 30.45 -1.87
C ARG A 352 5.89 31.62 -1.48
N PRO A 353 6.96 31.88 -2.29
CA PRO A 353 8.00 32.83 -1.93
C PRO A 353 7.51 34.28 -1.86
N LEU A 354 7.85 34.94 -0.76
CA LEU A 354 7.84 36.37 -0.59
C LEU A 354 9.28 36.85 -0.39
N LYS A 355 9.69 37.84 -1.19
CA LYS A 355 11.06 38.38 -1.12
C LYS A 355 11.23 39.21 0.16
N VAL A 356 12.41 39.06 0.77
CA VAL A 356 12.87 39.85 1.93
C VAL A 356 14.18 40.51 1.58
N ILE A 357 14.31 41.80 1.83
CA ILE A 357 15.57 42.55 1.73
C ILE A 357 15.99 42.98 3.13
N ILE A 358 17.22 42.63 3.53
CA ILE A 358 17.80 43.02 4.80
C ILE A 358 18.62 44.30 4.56
N ASP A 359 18.03 45.46 4.87
CA ASP A 359 18.55 46.76 4.46
C ASP A 359 19.94 47.07 5.05
N ASN A 360 20.20 46.67 6.28
CA ASN A 360 21.46 46.87 6.98
C ASN A 360 22.47 45.71 6.85
N TYR A 361 22.17 44.69 6.00
CA TYR A 361 23.18 43.65 5.70
C TYR A 361 24.10 44.10 4.57
N PRO A 362 25.44 43.92 4.69
CA PRO A 362 26.39 44.42 3.70
C PRO A 362 26.15 43.82 2.30
N GLU A 363 26.17 44.65 1.26
CA GLU A 363 26.06 44.22 -0.13
C GLU A 363 27.21 43.26 -0.51
N GLY A 364 26.85 42.20 -1.24
CA GLY A 364 27.79 41.19 -1.74
C GLY A 364 28.35 40.27 -0.66
N GLN A 365 28.00 40.48 0.61
CA GLN A 365 28.42 39.57 1.68
C GLN A 365 27.53 38.34 1.71
N THR A 366 28.16 37.15 1.83
CA THR A 366 27.51 35.88 2.08
C THR A 366 28.21 35.19 3.24
N GLU A 367 27.48 34.60 4.14
CA GLU A 367 28.01 33.77 5.21
C GLU A 367 27.35 32.40 5.26
N GLU A 368 28.01 31.42 5.85
CA GLU A 368 27.49 30.09 6.10
C GLU A 368 26.90 30.04 7.51
N ILE A 369 25.66 29.55 7.58
CA ILE A 369 24.98 29.27 8.83
C ILE A 369 24.89 27.74 8.99
N GLU A 370 25.33 27.26 10.14
CA GLU A 370 25.25 25.85 10.48
C GLU A 370 23.89 25.55 11.10
N VAL A 371 23.18 24.56 10.52
CA VAL A 371 21.85 24.12 11.00
C VAL A 371 21.83 22.62 11.20
N GLU A 372 21.12 22.17 12.23
CA GLU A 372 20.95 20.74 12.52
C GLU A 372 20.17 20.04 11.39
N VAL A 373 20.62 18.85 11.00
CA VAL A 373 19.89 17.98 10.06
C VAL A 373 18.65 17.43 10.74
N HIS A 374 18.72 17.06 12.01
CA HIS A 374 17.58 16.54 12.77
C HIS A 374 17.66 16.94 14.25
N PRO A 375 16.59 17.55 14.83
CA PRO A 375 16.63 18.10 16.18
C PRO A 375 16.74 17.07 17.31
N LYS A 376 16.42 15.79 17.04
CA LYS A 376 16.49 14.70 18.03
C LYS A 376 17.59 13.70 17.74
N LYS A 377 18.30 13.81 16.62
CA LYS A 377 19.32 12.88 16.15
C LYS A 377 20.63 13.62 15.84
N PRO A 378 21.39 14.00 16.89
CA PRO A 378 22.67 14.70 16.70
C PRO A 378 23.65 13.91 15.83
N GLU A 379 23.54 12.59 15.79
CA GLU A 379 24.34 11.72 14.93
C GLU A 379 24.13 11.95 13.43
N MET A 380 23.03 12.57 13.02
CA MET A 380 22.82 13.01 11.63
C MET A 380 23.63 14.26 11.27
N GLY A 381 24.23 14.91 12.27
CA GLY A 381 25.12 16.05 12.09
C GLY A 381 24.38 17.35 11.77
N THR A 382 25.17 18.26 11.18
CA THR A 382 24.73 19.58 10.75
C THR A 382 24.96 19.74 9.26
N ARG A 383 24.31 20.73 8.66
CA ARG A 383 24.55 21.18 7.29
C ARG A 383 24.73 22.69 7.25
N LYS A 384 25.38 23.17 6.22
CA LYS A 384 25.62 24.60 5.99
C LYS A 384 24.55 25.13 5.02
N VAL A 385 23.95 26.25 5.39
CA VAL A 385 23.06 27.02 4.52
C VAL A 385 23.64 28.42 4.38
N THR A 386 23.62 28.99 3.20
CA THR A 386 24.10 30.33 2.95
C THR A 386 23.11 31.38 3.40
N PHE A 387 23.60 32.51 3.88
CA PHE A 387 22.80 33.68 4.29
C PHE A 387 23.36 34.92 3.62
N SER A 388 22.49 35.73 3.03
CA SER A 388 22.86 37.00 2.39
C SER A 388 21.78 38.06 2.59
N ARG A 389 21.94 39.19 1.92
CA ARG A 389 21.01 40.33 2.01
C ARG A 389 19.61 40.02 1.53
N GLU A 390 19.43 39.13 0.54
CA GLU A 390 18.15 38.80 -0.05
C GLU A 390 17.74 37.36 0.31
N LEU A 391 16.54 37.21 0.86
CA LEU A 391 15.98 35.93 1.26
C LEU A 391 14.57 35.76 0.67
N PHE A 392 14.09 34.52 0.70
CA PHE A 392 12.67 34.18 0.54
C PHE A 392 12.11 33.63 1.84
N ILE A 393 10.87 34.02 2.16
CA ILE A 393 10.03 33.47 3.23
C ILE A 393 8.67 33.09 2.66
N GLU A 394 7.84 32.41 3.44
CA GLU A 394 6.46 32.14 3.03
C GLU A 394 5.63 33.43 2.99
N GLN A 395 4.75 33.56 2.00
CA GLN A 395 3.79 34.67 1.94
C GLN A 395 2.97 34.79 3.24
N ASP A 396 2.60 33.64 3.84
CA ASP A 396 1.85 33.60 5.11
C ASP A 396 2.66 34.06 6.33
N ASP A 397 3.97 34.26 6.19
CA ASP A 397 4.85 34.76 7.25
C ASP A 397 4.86 36.29 7.33
N PHE A 398 4.07 36.97 6.50
CA PHE A 398 3.87 38.43 6.58
C PHE A 398 2.37 38.79 6.55
N MET A 399 1.98 39.78 7.34
CA MET A 399 0.67 40.46 7.29
C MET A 399 0.85 41.95 7.46
N ILE A 400 0.13 42.75 6.67
CA ILE A 400 0.07 44.23 6.87
C ILE A 400 -0.64 44.53 8.18
N GLU A 401 -1.80 43.95 8.39
CA GLU A 401 -2.59 44.06 9.61
C GLU A 401 -2.66 42.71 10.32
N PRO A 402 -1.88 42.51 11.39
CA PRO A 402 -1.75 41.20 12.00
C PRO A 402 -3.02 40.79 12.76
N ALA A 403 -3.45 39.53 12.58
CA ALA A 403 -4.50 38.94 13.39
C ALA A 403 -4.05 38.78 14.86
N LYS A 404 -5.01 38.71 15.78
CA LYS A 404 -4.74 38.52 17.22
C LYS A 404 -3.88 37.25 17.43
N LYS A 405 -2.76 37.40 18.13
CA LYS A 405 -1.74 36.36 18.40
C LYS A 405 -0.88 35.97 17.18
N TYR A 406 -0.90 36.72 16.08
CA TYR A 406 0.04 36.52 14.99
C TYR A 406 1.47 36.79 15.46
N ARG A 407 2.42 35.92 15.19
CA ARG A 407 3.79 35.99 15.72
C ARG A 407 4.82 35.89 14.60
N ARG A 408 4.52 36.48 13.46
CA ARG A 408 5.39 36.52 12.28
C ARG A 408 5.61 37.95 11.87
N PHE A 409 6.17 38.23 10.69
CA PHE A 409 6.41 39.58 10.26
C PHE A 409 5.12 40.41 10.07
N TYR A 410 5.16 41.61 10.56
CA TYR A 410 4.30 42.74 10.24
C TYR A 410 5.10 44.02 10.53
N PRO A 411 4.73 45.21 10.02
CA PRO A 411 5.48 46.44 10.22
C PRO A 411 5.76 46.70 11.71
N GLY A 412 7.07 46.79 12.05
CA GLY A 412 7.56 47.02 13.42
C GLY A 412 7.72 45.78 14.29
N ASN A 413 7.42 44.58 13.79
CA ASN A 413 7.58 43.34 14.56
C ASN A 413 8.92 42.63 14.28
N GLU A 414 9.52 42.10 15.35
CA GLU A 414 10.77 41.33 15.32
C GLU A 414 10.46 39.82 15.33
N VAL A 415 11.14 39.08 14.46
CA VAL A 415 11.08 37.61 14.42
C VAL A 415 12.48 37.02 14.41
N ARG A 416 12.57 35.73 14.75
CA ARG A 416 13.80 34.93 14.61
C ARG A 416 13.80 34.26 13.25
N LEU A 417 14.81 34.55 12.43
CA LEU A 417 15.17 33.75 11.27
C LEU A 417 15.88 32.48 11.75
N LYS A 418 15.31 31.31 11.46
CA LYS A 418 15.78 30.02 12.00
C LYS A 418 17.28 29.81 11.81
N GLY A 419 18.00 29.63 12.92
CA GLY A 419 19.46 29.40 12.93
C GLY A 419 20.31 30.64 12.62
N ALA A 420 19.72 31.74 12.15
CA ALA A 420 20.44 32.96 11.75
C ALA A 420 20.30 34.09 12.79
N TYR A 421 19.49 35.08 12.52
CA TYR A 421 19.42 36.33 13.29
C TYR A 421 17.96 36.69 13.67
N TYR A 422 17.83 37.65 14.56
CA TYR A 422 16.59 38.40 14.72
C TYR A 422 16.50 39.48 13.65
N ALA A 423 15.31 39.71 13.15
CA ALA A 423 15.06 40.73 12.14
C ALA A 423 13.73 41.43 12.43
N THR A 424 13.70 42.75 12.27
CA THR A 424 12.52 43.59 12.46
C THR A 424 12.05 44.10 11.11
N CYS A 425 10.77 43.94 10.79
CA CYS A 425 10.18 44.47 9.56
C CYS A 425 10.03 45.99 9.66
N THR A 426 10.62 46.73 8.71
CA THR A 426 10.59 48.20 8.65
C THR A 426 9.54 48.73 7.66
N SER A 427 9.42 48.09 6.50
CA SER A 427 8.49 48.48 5.45
C SER A 427 8.16 47.32 4.53
N TYR A 428 7.29 47.54 3.54
CA TYR A 428 6.90 46.57 2.52
C TYR A 428 6.56 47.28 1.20
N GLU A 429 6.64 46.52 0.10
CA GLU A 429 6.25 46.94 -1.24
C GLU A 429 5.03 46.14 -1.70
N THR A 430 4.17 46.77 -2.51
CA THR A 430 3.00 46.12 -3.13
C THR A 430 2.99 46.34 -4.63
N ASP A 431 2.34 45.41 -5.34
CA ASP A 431 1.97 45.59 -6.74
C ASP A 431 0.73 46.52 -6.88
N ASP A 432 0.31 46.74 -8.14
CA ASP A 432 -0.85 47.60 -8.46
C ASP A 432 -2.18 47.02 -7.92
N ASP A 433 -2.23 45.72 -7.66
CA ASP A 433 -3.39 45.03 -7.09
C ASP A 433 -3.37 45.00 -5.54
N GLY A 434 -2.32 45.56 -4.93
CA GLY A 434 -2.15 45.63 -3.49
C GLY A 434 -1.57 44.36 -2.84
N ASN A 435 -1.10 43.39 -3.65
CA ASN A 435 -0.41 42.23 -3.13
C ASN A 435 1.01 42.58 -2.71
N VAL A 436 1.45 42.06 -1.57
CA VAL A 436 2.81 42.30 -1.06
C VAL A 436 3.81 41.53 -1.93
N THR A 437 4.78 42.22 -2.49
CA THR A 437 5.82 41.68 -3.37
C THR A 437 7.19 41.56 -2.71
N CYS A 438 7.45 42.44 -1.74
CA CYS A 438 8.71 42.46 -0.99
C CYS A 438 8.48 43.03 0.41
N ILE A 439 9.27 42.60 1.39
CA ILE A 439 9.38 43.23 2.69
C ILE A 439 10.81 43.67 2.96
N HIS A 440 10.96 44.78 3.66
CA HIS A 440 12.24 45.31 4.12
C HIS A 440 12.39 45.04 5.61
N VAL A 441 13.58 44.57 6.00
CA VAL A 441 13.86 44.25 7.40
C VAL A 441 15.23 44.75 7.80
N GLU A 442 15.42 45.03 9.08
CA GLU A 442 16.76 45.24 9.69
C GLU A 442 17.08 44.06 10.60
N TYR A 443 18.26 43.46 10.42
CA TYR A 443 18.71 42.37 11.30
C TYR A 443 19.54 42.91 12.46
N ASP A 444 19.56 42.17 13.58
CA ASP A 444 20.41 42.44 14.72
C ASP A 444 21.70 41.58 14.63
N PRO A 445 22.86 42.18 14.34
CA PRO A 445 24.13 41.43 14.21
C PRO A 445 24.55 40.68 15.49
N GLU A 446 24.10 41.14 16.67
CA GLU A 446 24.46 40.52 17.95
C GLU A 446 23.60 39.31 18.28
N SER A 447 22.56 39.00 17.45
CA SER A 447 21.62 37.92 17.66
C SER A 447 21.95 36.64 16.91
N LYS A 448 23.20 36.47 16.41
CA LYS A 448 23.63 35.28 15.66
C LYS A 448 23.35 33.99 16.45
N GLY A 449 22.71 33.01 15.80
CA GLY A 449 22.26 31.75 16.45
C GLY A 449 20.97 31.90 17.25
N GLY A 450 20.41 33.12 17.38
CA GLY A 450 19.13 33.40 18.03
C GLY A 450 19.21 33.64 19.54
N GLU A 451 20.34 34.12 20.03
CA GLU A 451 20.54 34.65 21.36
C GLU A 451 21.00 36.10 21.27
N THR A 452 20.66 36.89 22.24
CA THR A 452 21.09 38.31 22.31
C THR A 452 21.69 38.64 23.66
N PRO A 453 22.67 39.60 23.73
CA PRO A 453 23.28 40.00 24.98
C PRO A 453 22.29 40.56 26.00
N ASP A 454 21.19 41.18 25.57
CA ASP A 454 20.13 41.70 26.41
C ASP A 454 19.13 40.65 26.88
N GLY A 455 19.25 39.41 26.41
CA GLY A 455 18.42 38.28 26.83
C GLY A 455 16.92 38.39 26.44
N ARG A 456 16.56 39.28 25.49
CA ARG A 456 15.19 39.42 25.03
C ARG A 456 14.70 38.16 24.34
N LYS A 457 13.43 37.83 24.49
CA LYS A 457 12.78 36.65 23.90
C LYS A 457 11.87 37.07 22.74
N VAL A 458 12.26 36.67 21.53
CA VAL A 458 11.43 36.81 20.33
C VAL A 458 10.50 35.60 20.19
N LYS A 459 9.20 35.86 20.06
CA LYS A 459 8.18 34.79 20.09
C LYS A 459 7.93 34.09 18.77
N GLY A 460 8.38 34.63 17.65
CA GLY A 460 8.18 34.09 16.31
C GLY A 460 9.46 33.52 15.74
N THR A 461 9.46 32.30 15.24
CA THR A 461 10.56 31.74 14.44
C THR A 461 10.02 31.34 13.09
N ILE A 462 10.65 31.80 12.01
CA ILE A 462 10.32 31.46 10.64
C ILE A 462 11.52 30.81 9.95
N HIS A 463 11.25 29.96 8.97
CA HIS A 463 12.26 29.45 8.06
C HIS A 463 12.42 30.40 6.87
N TRP A 464 13.52 30.29 6.20
CA TRP A 464 13.89 31.17 5.10
C TRP A 464 14.78 30.41 4.12
N VAL A 465 14.93 30.91 2.91
CA VAL A 465 15.83 30.38 1.89
C VAL A 465 16.58 31.55 1.29
N ASN A 466 17.90 31.40 1.10
CA ASN A 466 18.72 32.43 0.49
C ASN A 466 18.39 32.59 -0.99
N ALA A 467 18.11 33.82 -1.42
CA ALA A 467 17.73 34.07 -2.81
C ALA A 467 18.88 33.86 -3.82
N ALA A 468 20.14 33.95 -3.36
CA ALA A 468 21.30 33.89 -4.23
C ALA A 468 21.64 32.48 -4.73
N ASP A 469 21.32 31.43 -3.97
CA ASP A 469 21.66 30.04 -4.29
C ASP A 469 20.52 29.04 -4.12
N CYS A 470 19.29 29.53 -3.91
CA CYS A 470 18.13 28.65 -3.81
C CYS A 470 17.93 27.83 -5.09
N ILE A 471 17.43 26.63 -4.90
CA ILE A 471 17.10 25.72 -6.00
C ILE A 471 15.60 25.81 -6.30
N PRO A 472 15.20 26.20 -7.52
CA PRO A 472 13.79 26.18 -7.92
C PRO A 472 13.23 24.76 -7.90
N ALA A 473 11.99 24.61 -7.45
CA ALA A 473 11.32 23.30 -7.40
C ALA A 473 9.83 23.42 -7.73
N GLU A 474 9.29 22.37 -8.33
CA GLU A 474 7.86 22.12 -8.40
C GLU A 474 7.44 21.34 -7.15
N VAL A 475 6.44 21.81 -6.44
CA VAL A 475 5.89 21.10 -5.28
C VAL A 475 4.44 20.71 -5.55
N ARG A 476 4.15 19.43 -5.43
CA ARG A 476 2.83 18.85 -5.62
C ARG A 476 2.20 18.57 -4.27
N LEU A 477 1.17 19.34 -3.95
CA LEU A 477 0.42 19.21 -2.72
C LEU A 477 -0.69 18.19 -2.90
N TYR A 478 -0.35 16.91 -2.72
CA TYR A 478 -1.34 15.83 -2.76
C TYR A 478 -2.19 15.79 -1.49
N ASP A 479 -3.49 15.59 -1.66
CA ASP A 479 -4.46 15.32 -0.62
C ASP A 479 -5.20 14.00 -0.92
N ARG A 480 -6.23 13.66 -0.14
CA ARG A 480 -7.06 12.48 -0.37
C ARG A 480 -7.80 12.61 -1.70
N LEU A 481 -7.84 11.51 -2.45
CA LEU A 481 -8.52 11.47 -3.75
C LEU A 481 -10.04 11.63 -3.62
N PHE A 482 -10.62 11.22 -2.49
CA PHE A 482 -12.07 11.23 -2.28
C PHE A 482 -12.46 12.08 -1.06
N ASN A 483 -13.59 12.78 -1.19
CA ASN A 483 -14.21 13.55 -0.11
C ASN A 483 -15.17 12.70 0.75
N ALA A 484 -15.64 11.56 0.23
CA ALA A 484 -16.60 10.70 0.92
C ALA A 484 -15.88 9.57 1.67
N PRO A 485 -16.32 9.22 2.89
CA PRO A 485 -15.75 8.12 3.64
C PRO A 485 -15.98 6.75 2.97
N ASN A 486 -17.06 6.59 2.21
CA ASN A 486 -17.34 5.39 1.42
C ASN A 486 -17.53 5.72 -0.07
N PRO A 487 -16.45 5.94 -0.84
CA PRO A 487 -16.58 6.20 -2.28
C PRO A 487 -16.99 4.95 -3.07
N SER A 488 -17.16 3.82 -2.40
CA SER A 488 -17.65 2.57 -2.97
C SER A 488 -19.16 2.42 -2.90
N ASP A 489 -19.88 3.39 -2.34
CA ASP A 489 -21.33 3.39 -2.30
C ASP A 489 -21.89 3.43 -3.74
N PRO A 490 -22.76 2.48 -4.12
CA PRO A 490 -23.37 2.45 -5.45
C PRO A 490 -24.47 3.51 -5.66
N ALA A 491 -24.80 4.29 -4.63
CA ALA A 491 -25.84 5.33 -4.70
C ALA A 491 -25.49 6.44 -5.70
N GLU A 492 -24.20 6.70 -5.90
CA GLU A 492 -23.70 7.72 -6.83
C GLU A 492 -22.57 7.18 -7.71
N PRO A 493 -22.37 7.75 -8.93
CA PRO A 493 -21.19 7.51 -9.73
C PRO A 493 -19.89 7.84 -8.97
N LEU A 494 -18.84 7.08 -9.21
CA LEU A 494 -17.56 7.20 -8.49
C LEU A 494 -16.96 8.61 -8.58
N GLU A 495 -17.11 9.26 -9.72
CA GLU A 495 -16.61 10.62 -9.98
C GLU A 495 -17.22 11.69 -9.07
N ASN A 496 -18.46 11.48 -8.58
CA ASN A 496 -19.11 12.43 -7.67
C ASN A 496 -18.49 12.46 -6.27
N TYR A 497 -17.71 11.42 -5.93
CA TYR A 497 -16.98 11.35 -4.66
C TYR A 497 -15.56 11.90 -4.74
N LEU A 498 -15.07 12.27 -5.94
CA LEU A 498 -13.71 12.79 -6.11
C LEU A 498 -13.53 14.14 -5.41
N ASN A 499 -12.36 14.32 -4.82
CA ASN A 499 -11.91 15.59 -4.27
C ASN A 499 -11.30 16.46 -5.38
N PRO A 500 -11.95 17.55 -5.82
CA PRO A 500 -11.43 18.42 -6.87
C PRO A 500 -10.11 19.11 -6.47
N ASN A 501 -9.83 19.20 -5.16
CA ASN A 501 -8.61 19.79 -4.60
C ASN A 501 -7.58 18.74 -4.17
N SER A 502 -7.68 17.51 -4.70
CA SER A 502 -6.77 16.42 -4.34
C SER A 502 -5.32 16.64 -4.81
N LEU A 503 -5.07 17.60 -5.68
CA LEU A 503 -3.75 18.00 -6.15
C LEU A 503 -3.72 19.51 -6.43
N GLU A 504 -2.77 20.20 -5.81
CA GLU A 504 -2.35 21.56 -6.16
C GLU A 504 -0.87 21.52 -6.58
N VAL A 505 -0.53 22.17 -7.70
CA VAL A 505 0.85 22.22 -8.20
C VAL A 505 1.41 23.62 -8.01
N LEU A 506 2.49 23.74 -7.25
CA LEU A 506 3.23 24.97 -7.01
C LEU A 506 4.52 24.94 -7.82
N ALA A 507 4.55 25.69 -8.94
CA ALA A 507 5.71 25.71 -9.84
C ALA A 507 6.83 26.69 -9.41
N GLY A 508 6.57 27.56 -8.46
CA GLY A 508 7.48 28.62 -8.03
C GLY A 508 8.09 28.42 -6.64
N ALA A 509 8.05 27.21 -6.09
CA ALA A 509 8.68 26.93 -4.80
C ALA A 509 10.21 26.98 -4.91
N VAL A 510 10.88 27.29 -3.80
CA VAL A 510 12.35 27.32 -3.69
C VAL A 510 12.80 26.53 -2.48
N ILE A 511 13.91 25.81 -2.61
CA ILE A 511 14.53 25.06 -1.53
C ILE A 511 15.98 25.57 -1.27
N GLU A 512 16.50 25.29 -0.09
CA GLU A 512 17.87 25.70 0.30
C GLU A 512 18.92 25.10 -0.65
N GLY A 513 19.93 25.89 -1.01
CA GLY A 513 20.98 25.51 -1.97
C GLY A 513 21.91 24.38 -1.50
N GLY A 514 21.88 24.03 -0.22
CA GLY A 514 22.67 22.92 0.34
C GLY A 514 22.11 21.50 0.05
N LEU A 515 20.92 21.40 -0.53
CA LEU A 515 20.32 20.12 -0.89
C LEU A 515 20.73 19.71 -2.31
N VAL A 516 21.87 19.04 -2.41
CA VAL A 516 22.44 18.55 -3.68
C VAL A 516 22.33 17.04 -3.80
N ASP A 517 22.52 16.51 -5.00
CA ASP A 517 22.52 15.06 -5.30
C ASP A 517 21.24 14.31 -4.87
N LEU A 518 20.11 14.99 -4.92
CA LEU A 518 18.81 14.44 -4.55
C LEU A 518 18.37 13.34 -5.53
N LYS A 519 17.84 12.25 -4.96
CA LYS A 519 17.36 11.08 -5.71
C LYS A 519 15.87 10.89 -5.51
N PRO A 520 15.16 10.33 -6.51
CA PRO A 520 13.78 9.89 -6.32
C PRO A 520 13.62 9.03 -5.07
N GLY A 521 12.65 9.38 -4.23
CA GLY A 521 12.39 8.72 -2.96
C GLY A 521 13.05 9.37 -1.74
N ASP A 522 14.00 10.28 -1.92
CA ASP A 522 14.54 11.06 -0.81
C ASP A 522 13.44 11.90 -0.16
N THR A 523 13.31 11.79 1.15
CA THR A 523 12.21 12.41 1.90
C THR A 523 12.73 13.35 2.96
N PHE A 524 12.11 14.54 3.06
CA PHE A 524 12.47 15.60 3.99
C PHE A 524 11.25 16.12 4.75
N GLN A 525 11.45 16.60 5.96
CA GLN A 525 10.52 17.55 6.54
C GLN A 525 10.88 18.95 6.05
N PHE A 526 10.05 19.56 5.22
CA PHE A 526 10.12 21.00 5.00
C PHE A 526 9.60 21.69 6.25
N MET A 527 10.52 22.38 6.92
CA MET A 527 10.28 22.97 8.24
C MET A 527 8.98 23.76 8.26
N ARG A 528 8.13 23.47 9.24
CA ARG A 528 6.82 24.12 9.46
C ARG A 528 5.76 23.83 8.38
N LYS A 529 6.06 23.07 7.31
CA LYS A 529 5.15 22.83 6.18
C LYS A 529 4.61 21.39 6.12
N GLY A 530 5.45 20.39 6.31
CA GLY A 530 5.07 18.98 6.17
C GLY A 530 6.22 18.10 5.73
N TYR A 531 5.91 16.91 5.26
CA TYR A 531 6.87 15.95 4.73
C TYR A 531 6.73 15.85 3.22
N TYR A 532 7.85 15.83 2.53
CA TYR A 532 7.92 15.90 1.07
C TYR A 532 8.96 14.92 0.55
N THR A 533 8.62 14.25 -0.55
CA THR A 533 9.47 13.23 -1.18
C THR A 533 9.81 13.64 -2.61
N VAL A 534 11.04 13.44 -3.03
CA VAL A 534 11.48 13.67 -4.41
C VAL A 534 10.76 12.71 -5.34
N ASP A 535 10.02 13.25 -6.32
CA ASP A 535 9.28 12.46 -7.30
C ASP A 535 10.20 11.77 -8.31
N LYS A 536 9.79 10.59 -8.80
CA LYS A 536 10.52 9.82 -9.82
C LYS A 536 10.74 10.55 -11.15
N TYR A 537 9.96 11.58 -11.43
CA TYR A 537 10.09 12.42 -12.62
C TYR A 537 10.99 13.64 -12.42
N SER A 538 11.65 13.75 -11.27
CA SER A 538 12.69 14.76 -11.06
C SER A 538 13.86 14.52 -11.99
N THR A 539 14.41 15.61 -12.52
CA THR A 539 15.64 15.65 -13.34
C THR A 539 16.59 16.69 -12.74
N GLU A 540 17.83 16.76 -13.24
CA GLU A 540 18.79 17.80 -12.84
C GLU A 540 18.26 19.22 -13.08
N ASP A 541 17.48 19.41 -14.17
CA ASP A 541 16.91 20.71 -14.54
C ASP A 541 15.55 21.00 -13.91
N LYS A 542 14.87 19.97 -13.38
CA LYS A 542 13.52 20.09 -12.83
C LYS A 542 13.34 19.21 -11.62
N LEU A 543 13.44 19.80 -10.46
CA LEU A 543 13.21 19.13 -9.19
C LEU A 543 11.72 19.15 -8.84
N ILE A 544 11.17 17.99 -8.51
CA ILE A 544 9.75 17.80 -8.18
C ILE A 544 9.63 17.15 -6.81
N PHE A 545 8.86 17.74 -5.92
CA PHE A 545 8.53 17.16 -4.62
C PHE A 545 7.04 16.84 -4.50
N ASN A 546 6.74 15.67 -4.00
CA ASN A 546 5.39 15.24 -3.63
C ASN A 546 5.17 15.44 -2.13
N ARG A 547 4.10 16.11 -1.73
CA ARG A 547 3.69 16.14 -0.32
C ARG A 547 3.28 14.74 0.12
N THR A 548 4.01 14.19 1.08
CA THR A 548 3.72 12.89 1.69
C THR A 548 2.55 13.03 2.67
N VAL A 549 2.75 13.81 3.73
CA VAL A 549 1.71 14.18 4.74
C VAL A 549 2.01 15.56 5.34
N ASP A 550 0.98 16.20 5.87
CA ASP A 550 1.11 17.42 6.66
C ASP A 550 1.70 17.14 8.05
N LEU A 551 2.22 18.18 8.73
CA LEU A 551 2.69 18.08 10.11
C LEU A 551 1.58 17.67 11.10
N ASN A 552 0.36 18.12 10.84
CA ASN A 552 -0.82 17.82 11.65
C ASN A 552 -1.93 17.30 10.74
N SER A 553 -2.84 16.51 11.29
CA SER A 553 -4.01 16.10 10.52
C SER A 553 -4.89 17.32 10.20
N SER A 554 -5.17 17.51 8.91
CA SER A 554 -6.13 18.51 8.43
C SER A 554 -7.56 17.95 8.35
N TRP A 555 -7.72 16.63 8.44
CA TRP A 555 -9.00 15.95 8.42
C TRP A 555 -9.54 15.76 9.85
N LYS A 556 -10.81 16.12 10.04
CA LYS A 556 -11.53 16.00 11.32
C LYS A 556 -12.48 14.82 11.29
#